data_6468323679cc4a2e28ee5958d834e9f4
#
_entry.id   6468323679cc4a2e28ee5958d834e9f4
#
_cell.length_a   1.000
_cell.length_b   1.000
_cell.length_c   1.000
_cell.angle_alpha   90.00
_cell.angle_beta   90.00
_cell.angle_gamma   90.00
#
_symmetry.space_group_name_H-M   'P 1'
#
loop_
_entity.id
_entity.type
_entity.pdbx_description
1 polymer ?
#
loop_
_entity_poly.entity_id
_entity_poly.type
_entity_poly.pdbx_seq_one_letter_code
_entity_poly.pdbx_strand_id
1 'polypeptide(L)'
;PPFPPGLDTGGPSPVHSTDRIKHHSNQRDAVRGATALCTVSSILLATACGGEVGEAPVADPAPETAPVPFRTGVEVLSGDGFRALDGRRVALVCNAASVDASGAPSWEIIYRAENVELAWLYAPEHGLGADSFGDLADTVEGATGLVVKSLYGRGRAPDPADLKLLDALVYDLADAGVRFFTYTSTLYLCLAACREAGVPLVVLDRPCPLGTRISGPLPDALSDSFVGKLPVPIRYGLTPGELARWIAGELLPGARVEVVGLEGYAPEKCLDEQAGGPVWRPPSPNLTRLEGALVYPGIGLFEPANLSVGRGTDAPFERVGAPWLDAEGLALYWEAHCPGAVYAVTEFTPHSPSDGRYGGKACRGVEVTVTDRNTFDPLRLAVYGYDFLAVRHAGTLVVDRTYLRQMAGDDSLGRLIAGEIGAGELLDRWAADAERFAASVEPYRLYPPEP
;
A
#
# COMPACT_ATOMS: atom_id res chain seq x y z
N PRO A 1 -9.52 -15.30 19.84
CA PRO A 1 -10.09 -16.38 20.60
C PRO A 1 -9.52 -17.72 20.10
N PRO A 2 -9.20 -18.66 21.00
CA PRO A 2 -8.58 -19.92 20.62
C PRO A 2 -9.59 -20.87 19.99
N PHE A 3 -9.11 -21.71 19.07
CA PHE A 3 -9.88 -22.75 18.39
C PHE A 3 -10.24 -23.91 19.33
N PRO A 4 -11.43 -24.55 19.16
CA PRO A 4 -11.77 -25.77 19.86
C PRO A 4 -11.12 -27.02 19.21
N PRO A 5 -10.89 -28.11 19.97
CA PRO A 5 -10.23 -29.33 19.47
C PRO A 5 -11.22 -30.36 18.88
N GLY A 6 -10.80 -30.97 17.79
CA GLY A 6 -10.99 -32.35 17.38
C GLY A 6 -12.37 -32.90 17.10
N LEU A 7 -12.57 -33.37 15.85
CA LEU A 7 -13.44 -34.52 15.55
C LEU A 7 -12.74 -35.42 14.53
N ASP A 8 -12.52 -36.66 14.97
CA ASP A 8 -12.00 -37.81 14.24
C ASP A 8 -13.16 -38.54 13.53
N THR A 9 -13.06 -38.80 12.21
CA THR A 9 -13.84 -39.88 11.58
C THR A 9 -13.19 -40.33 10.26
N GLY A 10 -12.68 -41.57 10.26
CA GLY A 10 -12.98 -42.67 9.35
C GLY A 10 -12.83 -42.46 7.83
N GLY A 11 -11.79 -43.06 7.22
CA GLY A 11 -11.68 -43.21 5.78
C GLY A 11 -12.58 -44.32 5.24
N PRO A 12 -12.63 -44.45 3.92
CA PRO A 12 -12.29 -45.74 3.29
C PRO A 12 -11.36 -45.67 2.07
N SER A 13 -10.74 -46.81 1.81
CA SER A 13 -9.70 -47.13 0.88
C SER A 13 -10.12 -47.22 -0.62
N PRO A 14 -9.21 -47.57 -1.53
CA PRO A 14 -9.09 -46.99 -2.86
C PRO A 14 -9.67 -47.91 -3.98
N VAL A 15 -9.94 -47.27 -5.12
CA VAL A 15 -10.22 -48.02 -6.38
C VAL A 15 -9.18 -47.64 -7.44
N HIS A 16 -8.50 -48.67 -7.94
CA HIS A 16 -7.61 -48.65 -9.10
C HIS A 16 -8.42 -48.41 -10.41
N SER A 17 -7.93 -47.54 -11.25
CA SER A 17 -8.16 -47.67 -12.70
C SER A 17 -6.96 -47.14 -13.47
N THR A 18 -6.34 -48.06 -14.18
CA THR A 18 -5.30 -47.87 -15.19
C THR A 18 -5.95 -47.46 -16.50
N ASP A 19 -5.51 -46.40 -17.13
CA ASP A 19 -5.58 -46.32 -18.58
C ASP A 19 -4.41 -45.52 -19.19
N ARG A 20 -3.89 -46.14 -20.28
CA ARG A 20 -2.73 -45.75 -21.05
C ARG A 20 -3.06 -44.59 -21.98
N ILE A 21 -2.19 -43.62 -22.09
CA ILE A 21 -2.15 -42.73 -23.25
C ILE A 21 -0.78 -42.75 -23.92
N LYS A 22 -0.85 -42.89 -25.22
CA LYS A 22 0.22 -43.13 -26.19
C LYS A 22 1.05 -41.89 -26.46
N HIS A 23 2.35 -42.13 -26.65
CA HIS A 23 3.30 -41.20 -27.28
C HIS A 23 2.92 -40.88 -28.74
N HIS A 24 3.03 -39.61 -29.11
CA HIS A 24 3.30 -39.20 -30.49
C HIS A 24 4.49 -38.22 -30.49
N SER A 25 5.53 -38.68 -31.20
CA SER A 25 6.75 -37.95 -31.55
C SER A 25 6.63 -37.33 -32.93
N ASN A 26 7.49 -36.35 -33.19
CA ASN A 26 7.94 -35.75 -34.48
C ASN A 26 7.21 -34.43 -34.87
N GLN A 27 7.86 -33.38 -35.29
CA GLN A 27 9.04 -33.28 -36.18
C GLN A 27 9.73 -31.91 -36.02
N ARG A 28 11.03 -31.91 -36.22
CA ARG A 28 11.89 -30.74 -36.42
C ARG A 28 11.73 -30.26 -37.86
N ASP A 29 11.65 -28.95 -38.07
CA ASP A 29 12.14 -28.37 -39.33
C ASP A 29 12.85 -27.04 -39.07
N ALA A 30 14.06 -26.97 -39.61
CA ALA A 30 14.96 -25.87 -39.54
C ALA A 30 14.73 -24.97 -40.82
N VAL A 31 14.65 -23.67 -40.62
CA VAL A 31 14.81 -22.72 -41.75
C VAL A 31 15.95 -21.76 -41.44
N ARG A 32 16.94 -21.81 -42.35
CA ARG A 32 18.13 -20.97 -42.39
C ARG A 32 17.81 -19.58 -43.00
N GLY A 33 18.44 -18.59 -42.45
CA GLY A 33 19.07 -17.38 -42.88
C GLY A 33 18.65 -16.65 -44.16
N ALA A 34 18.57 -15.34 -44.03
CA ALA A 34 18.99 -14.39 -45.08
C ALA A 34 19.33 -13.04 -44.43
N THR A 35 20.62 -12.73 -44.44
CA THR A 35 21.18 -11.41 -44.16
C THR A 35 21.06 -10.56 -45.41
N ALA A 36 20.36 -9.43 -45.36
CA ALA A 36 20.36 -8.43 -46.43
C ALA A 36 21.13 -7.19 -45.98
N LEU A 37 22.33 -7.00 -46.56
CA LEU A 37 23.08 -5.74 -46.54
C LEU A 37 22.40 -4.75 -47.49
N CYS A 38 21.97 -3.59 -47.01
CA CYS A 38 21.67 -2.43 -47.87
C CYS A 38 22.82 -1.43 -47.79
N THR A 39 23.59 -1.34 -48.86
CA THR A 39 24.56 -0.28 -49.13
C THR A 39 23.85 0.97 -49.62
N VAL A 40 24.09 2.10 -48.93
CA VAL A 40 23.62 3.42 -49.37
C VAL A 40 24.69 4.07 -50.24
N SER A 41 24.38 4.31 -51.50
CA SER A 41 25.21 5.12 -52.41
C SER A 41 24.85 6.58 -52.27
N SER A 42 25.85 7.39 -51.94
CA SER A 42 25.78 8.86 -51.94
C SER A 42 25.88 9.41 -53.36
N ILE A 43 24.95 10.26 -53.76
CA ILE A 43 25.09 11.13 -54.94
C ILE A 43 25.17 12.57 -54.43
N LEU A 44 26.33 13.18 -54.57
CA LEU A 44 26.54 14.64 -54.49
C LEU A 44 26.00 15.31 -55.74
N LEU A 45 25.11 16.28 -55.60
CA LEU A 45 24.90 17.31 -56.59
C LEU A 45 24.99 18.68 -55.92
N ALA A 46 26.06 19.40 -56.24
CA ALA A 46 26.24 20.77 -55.78
C ALA A 46 25.58 21.72 -56.84
N THR A 47 24.72 22.60 -56.36
CA THR A 47 24.41 23.84 -57.03
C THR A 47 24.33 24.98 -56.03
N ALA A 48 25.23 25.94 -56.24
CA ALA A 48 25.34 27.14 -55.44
C ALA A 48 24.22 28.13 -55.83
N CYS A 49 23.51 28.63 -54.79
CA CYS A 49 22.88 29.95 -54.80
C CYS A 49 23.06 30.57 -53.44
N GLY A 50 23.87 31.64 -53.36
CA GLY A 50 24.07 32.40 -52.15
C GLY A 50 22.80 33.15 -51.75
N GLY A 51 22.39 32.96 -50.54
CA GLY A 51 21.43 33.76 -49.81
C GLY A 51 21.83 33.67 -48.36
N GLU A 52 22.32 34.75 -47.76
CA GLU A 52 22.56 34.86 -46.33
C GLU A 52 21.21 34.74 -45.63
N VAL A 53 20.94 33.58 -45.09
CA VAL A 53 19.85 33.37 -44.11
C VAL A 53 20.44 33.76 -42.77
N GLY A 54 20.06 34.94 -42.26
CA GLY A 54 20.41 35.35 -40.91
C GLY A 54 19.87 34.32 -39.92
N GLU A 55 20.77 33.69 -39.18
CA GLU A 55 20.39 32.85 -38.02
C GLU A 55 19.57 33.69 -37.06
N ALA A 56 18.32 33.29 -36.87
CA ALA A 56 17.53 33.84 -35.77
C ALA A 56 18.24 33.49 -34.45
N PRO A 57 18.32 34.42 -33.47
CA PRO A 57 18.95 34.11 -32.20
C PRO A 57 18.20 32.95 -31.55
N VAL A 58 18.91 31.85 -31.31
CA VAL A 58 18.44 30.76 -30.46
C VAL A 58 18.21 31.38 -29.06
N ALA A 59 16.96 31.46 -28.64
CA ALA A 59 16.64 31.93 -27.31
C ALA A 59 17.37 31.00 -26.32
N ASP A 60 18.15 31.59 -25.38
CA ASP A 60 18.73 30.84 -24.29
C ASP A 60 17.62 30.05 -23.61
N PRO A 61 17.85 28.76 -23.31
CA PRO A 61 16.89 27.99 -22.53
C PRO A 61 16.64 28.75 -21.21
N ALA A 62 15.37 28.95 -20.87
CA ALA A 62 15.00 29.56 -19.58
C ALA A 62 15.78 28.86 -18.47
N PRO A 63 16.30 29.59 -17.46
CA PRO A 63 17.04 28.97 -16.38
C PRO A 63 16.18 27.89 -15.74
N GLU A 64 16.68 26.66 -15.72
CA GLU A 64 16.07 25.53 -15.05
C GLU A 64 15.89 25.91 -13.58
N THR A 65 14.65 26.11 -13.17
CA THR A 65 14.35 26.46 -11.76
C THR A 65 14.76 25.27 -10.91
N ALA A 66 15.58 25.51 -9.89
CA ALA A 66 15.99 24.47 -8.95
C ALA A 66 14.73 23.75 -8.43
N PRO A 67 14.74 22.41 -8.37
CA PRO A 67 13.58 21.65 -7.92
C PRO A 67 13.15 22.11 -6.51
N VAL A 68 11.85 22.31 -6.33
CA VAL A 68 11.29 22.68 -5.02
C VAL A 68 11.56 21.52 -4.07
N PRO A 69 12.19 21.75 -2.89
CA PRO A 69 12.42 20.69 -1.92
C PRO A 69 11.09 20.04 -1.48
N PHE A 70 11.11 18.72 -1.34
CA PHE A 70 9.95 18.01 -0.80
C PHE A 70 9.66 18.44 0.64
N ARG A 71 8.38 18.75 0.94
CA ARG A 71 7.89 19.07 2.27
C ARG A 71 6.54 18.41 2.52
N THR A 72 6.38 17.82 3.71
CA THR A 72 5.12 17.25 4.18
C THR A 72 4.15 18.33 4.63
N GLY A 73 2.85 18.00 4.75
CA GLY A 73 1.84 18.94 5.19
C GLY A 73 2.15 19.62 6.53
N VAL A 74 2.77 18.92 7.48
CA VAL A 74 3.15 19.54 8.77
C VAL A 74 4.29 20.56 8.60
N GLU A 75 5.22 20.33 7.67
CA GLU A 75 6.31 21.27 7.38
C GLU A 75 5.82 22.51 6.62
N VAL A 76 4.84 22.32 5.73
CA VAL A 76 4.17 23.43 5.05
C VAL A 76 3.38 24.26 6.06
N LEU A 77 2.59 23.62 6.94
CA LEU A 77 1.82 24.28 8.00
C LEU A 77 2.72 25.10 8.94
N SER A 78 3.82 24.53 9.41
CA SER A 78 4.75 25.25 10.30
C SER A 78 5.46 26.38 9.57
N GLY A 79 5.82 26.19 8.31
CA GLY A 79 6.51 27.18 7.49
C GLY A 79 5.67 28.39 7.12
N ASP A 80 4.33 28.25 7.07
CA ASP A 80 3.40 29.38 6.80
C ASP A 80 2.84 30.03 8.06
N GLY A 81 3.35 29.65 9.25
CA GLY A 81 2.92 30.19 10.54
C GLY A 81 1.58 29.64 11.01
N PHE A 82 1.27 28.41 10.68
CA PHE A 82 0.05 27.69 11.09
C PHE A 82 -1.25 28.32 10.58
N ARG A 83 -1.20 28.96 9.40
CA ARG A 83 -2.34 29.74 8.86
C ARG A 83 -3.63 28.93 8.81
N ALA A 84 -3.56 27.63 8.41
CA ALA A 84 -4.73 26.78 8.34
C ALA A 84 -5.37 26.49 9.71
N LEU A 85 -4.63 26.68 10.80
CA LEU A 85 -5.09 26.42 12.17
C LEU A 85 -5.15 27.68 13.04
N ASP A 86 -4.92 28.87 12.48
CA ASP A 86 -4.82 30.12 13.20
C ASP A 86 -6.07 30.42 14.04
N GLY A 87 -5.88 30.62 15.35
CA GLY A 87 -6.94 30.86 16.33
C GLY A 87 -7.84 29.66 16.62
N ARG A 88 -7.56 28.46 16.07
CA ARG A 88 -8.40 27.26 16.23
C ARG A 88 -8.01 26.45 17.45
N ARG A 89 -9.02 25.88 18.11
CA ARG A 89 -8.92 24.82 19.09
C ARG A 89 -9.09 23.46 18.39
N VAL A 90 -8.04 22.62 18.41
CA VAL A 90 -7.98 21.40 17.59
C VAL A 90 -7.60 20.17 18.43
N ALA A 91 -7.95 18.97 17.96
CA ALA A 91 -7.32 17.73 18.34
C ALA A 91 -6.55 17.15 17.14
N LEU A 92 -5.55 16.32 17.39
CA LEU A 92 -4.69 15.77 16.35
C LEU A 92 -4.74 14.23 16.37
N VAL A 93 -5.03 13.64 15.23
CA VAL A 93 -4.85 12.19 14.98
C VAL A 93 -3.44 11.98 14.45
N CYS A 94 -2.59 11.29 15.22
CA CYS A 94 -1.17 11.11 14.89
C CYS A 94 -0.58 9.87 15.56
N ASN A 95 0.65 9.53 15.15
CA ASN A 95 1.49 8.54 15.82
C ASN A 95 2.99 8.88 15.62
N ALA A 96 3.88 7.99 16.07
CA ALA A 96 5.34 8.19 15.98
C ALA A 96 5.89 8.33 14.56
N ALA A 97 5.13 7.96 13.51
CA ALA A 97 5.51 8.23 12.12
C ALA A 97 5.12 9.65 11.65
N SER A 98 4.33 10.38 12.45
CA SER A 98 3.87 11.74 12.17
C SER A 98 4.94 12.76 12.56
N VAL A 99 6.02 12.84 11.78
CA VAL A 99 7.18 13.70 12.06
C VAL A 99 7.50 14.61 10.86
N ASP A 100 8.27 15.67 11.12
CA ASP A 100 8.93 16.46 10.08
C ASP A 100 10.25 15.82 9.61
N ALA A 101 10.96 16.46 8.68
CA ALA A 101 12.24 15.99 8.16
C ALA A 101 13.33 15.91 9.25
N SER A 102 13.24 16.69 10.33
CA SER A 102 14.17 16.64 11.46
C SER A 102 13.87 15.48 12.42
N GLY A 103 12.70 14.84 12.29
CA GLY A 103 12.19 13.84 13.20
C GLY A 103 11.39 14.41 14.37
N ALA A 104 11.06 15.70 14.36
CA ALA A 104 10.22 16.30 15.38
C ALA A 104 8.75 15.87 15.21
N PRO A 105 8.09 15.36 16.27
CA PRO A 105 6.70 14.93 16.20
C PRO A 105 5.74 16.09 15.89
N SER A 106 4.76 15.84 15.02
CA SER A 106 3.78 16.86 14.64
C SER A 106 2.98 17.40 15.82
N TRP A 107 2.72 16.57 16.84
CA TRP A 107 2.04 17.05 18.06
C TRP A 107 2.89 18.03 18.86
N GLU A 108 4.22 17.89 18.91
CA GLU A 108 5.08 18.88 19.57
C GLU A 108 5.16 20.17 18.76
N ILE A 109 5.23 20.06 17.41
CA ILE A 109 5.26 21.19 16.50
C ILE A 109 4.01 22.06 16.69
N ILE A 110 2.82 21.42 16.67
CA ILE A 110 1.53 22.14 16.84
C ILE A 110 1.35 22.63 18.27
N TYR A 111 1.75 21.85 19.28
CA TYR A 111 1.64 22.24 20.69
C TYR A 111 2.43 23.51 21.04
N ARG A 112 3.55 23.74 20.33
CA ARG A 112 4.41 24.93 20.53
C ARG A 112 3.93 26.15 19.75
N ALA A 113 2.95 26.02 18.87
CA ALA A 113 2.41 27.13 18.11
C ALA A 113 1.58 28.06 19.02
N GLU A 114 1.95 29.35 19.10
CA GLU A 114 1.30 30.32 19.99
C GLU A 114 -0.14 30.65 19.55
N ASN A 115 -0.46 30.44 18.28
CA ASN A 115 -1.74 30.78 17.66
C ASN A 115 -2.65 29.55 17.43
N VAL A 116 -2.32 28.37 18.01
CA VAL A 116 -3.14 27.14 17.92
C VAL A 116 -3.33 26.56 19.31
N GLU A 117 -4.54 26.16 19.67
CA GLU A 117 -4.80 25.40 20.90
C GLU A 117 -4.91 23.89 20.58
N LEU A 118 -3.89 23.10 20.86
CA LEU A 118 -3.93 21.65 20.75
C LEU A 118 -4.51 21.06 22.05
N ALA A 119 -5.76 20.59 22.00
CA ALA A 119 -6.53 20.18 23.17
C ALA A 119 -6.21 18.75 23.65
N TRP A 120 -6.08 17.79 22.73
CA TRP A 120 -5.70 16.39 22.97
C TRP A 120 -5.24 15.70 21.69
N LEU A 121 -4.75 14.48 21.84
CA LEU A 121 -4.33 13.62 20.73
C LEU A 121 -5.31 12.44 20.58
N TYR A 122 -5.39 11.92 19.34
CA TYR A 122 -5.95 10.62 19.03
C TYR A 122 -4.88 9.72 18.46
N ALA A 123 -4.77 8.50 18.98
CA ALA A 123 -3.83 7.49 18.47
C ALA A 123 -4.59 6.38 17.73
N PRO A 124 -4.16 6.02 16.48
CA PRO A 124 -4.75 4.93 15.71
C PRO A 124 -4.35 3.56 16.27
N GLU A 125 -4.63 2.48 15.51
CA GLU A 125 -4.03 1.16 15.75
C GLU A 125 -2.52 1.30 15.94
N HIS A 126 -1.96 0.46 16.81
CA HIS A 126 -0.56 0.51 17.30
C HIS A 126 -0.24 1.64 18.28
N GLY A 127 -1.18 2.54 18.59
CA GLY A 127 -1.00 3.59 19.57
C GLY A 127 -0.13 4.76 19.10
N LEU A 128 0.14 5.70 20.01
CA LEU A 128 0.97 6.87 19.70
C LEU A 128 2.41 6.48 19.34
N GLY A 129 2.96 5.45 19.96
CA GLY A 129 4.31 4.94 19.65
C GLY A 129 4.41 4.16 18.33
N ALA A 130 3.30 3.78 17.72
CA ALA A 130 3.23 2.88 16.57
C ALA A 130 3.93 1.52 16.79
N ASP A 131 3.98 1.06 18.05
CA ASP A 131 4.76 -0.10 18.49
C ASP A 131 3.95 -1.16 19.26
N SER A 132 2.65 -0.90 19.48
CA SER A 132 1.79 -1.73 20.33
C SER A 132 0.87 -2.64 19.51
N PHE A 133 0.41 -3.73 20.14
CA PHE A 133 -0.57 -4.65 19.57
C PHE A 133 -1.77 -4.80 20.49
N GLY A 134 -2.96 -4.96 19.90
CA GLY A 134 -4.22 -5.17 20.62
C GLY A 134 -4.89 -3.87 21.08
N ASP A 135 -5.91 -4.02 21.93
CA ASP A 135 -6.70 -2.89 22.43
C ASP A 135 -5.87 -1.98 23.35
N LEU A 136 -5.91 -0.69 23.08
CA LEU A 136 -5.17 0.31 23.82
C LEU A 136 -6.12 1.21 24.61
N ALA A 137 -5.78 1.45 25.89
CA ALA A 137 -6.47 2.42 26.71
C ALA A 137 -5.98 3.84 26.44
N ASP A 138 -6.77 4.84 26.82
CA ASP A 138 -6.34 6.23 26.84
C ASP A 138 -5.12 6.41 27.74
N THR A 139 -4.22 7.27 27.34
CA THR A 139 -2.95 7.56 28.02
C THR A 139 -2.67 9.05 28.09
N VAL A 140 -1.48 9.43 28.56
CA VAL A 140 -1.01 10.82 28.57
C VAL A 140 0.36 10.86 27.90
N GLU A 141 0.55 11.79 26.96
CA GLU A 141 1.84 12.02 26.32
C GLU A 141 2.81 12.71 27.30
N GLY A 142 4.02 12.16 27.42
CA GLY A 142 4.92 12.49 28.53
C GLY A 142 5.55 13.89 28.46
N ALA A 143 5.79 14.44 27.28
CA ALA A 143 6.47 15.73 27.13
C ALA A 143 5.51 16.92 27.21
N THR A 144 4.29 16.76 26.66
CA THR A 144 3.28 17.84 26.61
C THR A 144 2.23 17.73 27.69
N GLY A 145 2.05 16.56 28.28
CA GLY A 145 0.96 16.27 29.23
C GLY A 145 -0.43 16.14 28.57
N LEU A 146 -0.50 16.09 27.24
CA LEU A 146 -1.75 15.95 26.51
C LEU A 146 -2.36 14.57 26.70
N VAL A 147 -3.68 14.51 26.87
CA VAL A 147 -4.43 13.25 26.86
C VAL A 147 -4.35 12.63 25.46
N VAL A 148 -4.11 11.35 25.39
CA VAL A 148 -4.10 10.54 24.17
C VAL A 148 -5.30 9.58 24.23
N LYS A 149 -6.29 9.83 23.37
CA LYS A 149 -7.48 8.96 23.25
C LYS A 149 -7.23 7.89 22.19
N SER A 150 -7.55 6.64 22.50
CA SER A 150 -7.37 5.53 21.56
C SER A 150 -8.50 5.47 20.51
N LEU A 151 -8.14 5.32 19.24
CA LEU A 151 -9.04 5.00 18.12
C LEU A 151 -8.97 3.51 17.75
N TYR A 152 -8.53 2.65 18.67
CA TYR A 152 -8.46 1.21 18.44
C TYR A 152 -8.99 0.41 19.64
N GLY A 153 -9.76 -0.64 19.37
CA GLY A 153 -10.41 -1.44 20.39
C GLY A 153 -11.91 -1.12 20.49
N ARG A 154 -12.37 -0.58 21.61
CA ARG A 154 -13.81 -0.33 21.88
C ARG A 154 -14.39 0.81 21.07
N GLY A 155 -13.58 1.82 20.72
CA GLY A 155 -13.96 2.95 19.88
C GLY A 155 -12.96 3.08 18.73
N ARG A 156 -13.45 3.02 17.49
CA ARG A 156 -12.62 3.15 16.29
C ARG A 156 -12.79 4.52 15.59
N ALA A 157 -13.62 5.38 16.19
CA ALA A 157 -13.90 6.73 15.73
C ALA A 157 -13.80 7.71 16.88
N PRO A 158 -13.45 8.98 16.64
CA PRO A 158 -13.64 10.04 17.63
C PRO A 158 -15.10 10.15 18.04
N ASP A 159 -15.36 10.46 19.31
CA ASP A 159 -16.71 10.74 19.79
C ASP A 159 -17.18 12.09 19.20
N PRO A 160 -18.32 12.17 18.48
CA PRO A 160 -18.84 13.43 17.97
C PRO A 160 -19.11 14.48 19.08
N ALA A 161 -19.36 14.04 20.32
CA ALA A 161 -19.52 14.96 21.46
C ALA A 161 -18.20 15.67 21.82
N ASP A 162 -17.08 14.95 21.77
CA ASP A 162 -15.76 15.55 21.95
C ASP A 162 -15.45 16.52 20.80
N LEU A 163 -15.72 16.12 19.56
CA LEU A 163 -15.44 16.94 18.38
C LEU A 163 -16.20 18.26 18.38
N LYS A 164 -17.41 18.33 18.95
CA LYS A 164 -18.18 19.58 19.10
C LYS A 164 -17.51 20.62 20.00
N LEU A 165 -16.48 20.23 20.77
CA LEU A 165 -15.67 21.13 21.59
C LEU A 165 -14.48 21.74 20.82
N LEU A 166 -14.34 21.42 19.55
CA LEU A 166 -13.23 21.80 18.68
C LEU A 166 -13.70 22.63 17.50
N ASP A 167 -12.79 23.41 16.93
CA ASP A 167 -12.99 24.11 15.67
C ASP A 167 -12.61 23.23 14.45
N ALA A 168 -11.72 22.24 14.65
CA ALA A 168 -11.35 21.25 13.64
C ALA A 168 -10.73 20.01 14.28
N LEU A 169 -10.81 18.85 13.58
CA LEU A 169 -9.96 17.69 13.81
C LEU A 169 -8.80 17.73 12.80
N VAL A 170 -7.57 17.64 13.28
CA VAL A 170 -6.39 17.55 12.42
C VAL A 170 -6.01 16.08 12.25
N TYR A 171 -5.64 15.68 11.05
CA TYR A 171 -5.22 14.31 10.72
C TYR A 171 -3.82 14.33 10.11
N ASP A 172 -2.89 13.63 10.74
CA ASP A 172 -1.50 13.52 10.31
C ASP A 172 -1.00 12.08 10.53
N LEU A 173 -1.37 11.17 9.64
CA LEU A 173 -0.89 9.79 9.65
C LEU A 173 -0.22 9.44 8.33
N ALA A 174 0.98 8.86 8.40
CA ALA A 174 1.62 8.22 7.27
C ALA A 174 0.92 6.88 6.98
N ASP A 175 0.43 6.70 5.76
CA ASP A 175 -0.24 5.47 5.30
C ASP A 175 0.74 4.53 4.59
N ALA A 176 0.36 3.26 4.45
CA ALA A 176 1.12 2.26 3.68
C ALA A 176 0.72 2.22 2.19
N GLY A 177 -0.29 2.99 1.76
CA GLY A 177 -0.82 2.98 0.39
C GLY A 177 -1.63 1.74 0.04
N VAL A 178 -2.15 1.01 1.04
CA VAL A 178 -2.81 -0.28 0.88
C VAL A 178 -4.15 -0.29 1.61
N ARG A 179 -5.25 -0.66 0.93
CA ARG A 179 -6.62 -0.63 1.49
C ARG A 179 -6.75 -1.34 2.83
N PHE A 180 -6.16 -2.52 2.98
CA PHE A 180 -6.27 -3.30 4.20
C PHE A 180 -5.31 -2.85 5.32
N PHE A 181 -4.47 -1.83 5.08
CA PHE A 181 -3.80 -1.10 6.14
C PHE A 181 -4.82 -0.17 6.80
N THR A 182 -5.03 -0.32 8.11
CA THR A 182 -6.22 0.17 8.82
C THR A 182 -6.38 1.69 8.87
N TYR A 183 -5.34 2.46 8.51
CA TYR A 183 -5.42 3.93 8.55
C TYR A 183 -6.36 4.52 7.52
N THR A 184 -6.60 3.83 6.38
CA THR A 184 -7.67 4.22 5.44
C THR A 184 -9.04 4.19 6.12
N SER A 185 -9.30 3.16 6.95
CA SER A 185 -10.53 3.05 7.73
C SER A 185 -10.61 4.06 8.86
N THR A 186 -9.49 4.35 9.52
CA THR A 186 -9.38 5.42 10.53
C THR A 186 -9.72 6.78 9.92
N LEU A 187 -9.18 7.10 8.73
CA LEU A 187 -9.48 8.34 8.01
C LEU A 187 -10.98 8.48 7.72
N TYR A 188 -11.60 7.42 7.19
CA TYR A 188 -13.04 7.40 6.93
C TYR A 188 -13.86 7.66 8.19
N LEU A 189 -13.53 6.97 9.28
CA LEU A 189 -14.26 7.08 10.54
C LEU A 189 -14.07 8.46 11.20
N CYS A 190 -12.87 9.04 11.13
CA CYS A 190 -12.61 10.42 11.57
C CYS A 190 -13.46 11.42 10.78
N LEU A 191 -13.50 11.27 9.44
CA LEU A 191 -14.27 12.18 8.59
C LEU A 191 -15.78 12.02 8.80
N ALA A 192 -16.27 10.79 9.02
CA ALA A 192 -17.67 10.54 9.35
C ALA A 192 -18.08 11.19 10.69
N ALA A 193 -17.23 11.06 11.71
CA ALA A 193 -17.44 11.71 13.01
C ALA A 193 -17.39 13.24 12.91
N CYS A 194 -16.46 13.79 12.13
CA CYS A 194 -16.38 15.22 11.85
C CYS A 194 -17.66 15.74 11.17
N ARG A 195 -18.17 15.01 10.18
CA ARG A 195 -19.44 15.35 9.50
C ARG A 195 -20.61 15.38 10.50
N GLU A 196 -20.71 14.39 11.38
CA GLU A 196 -21.76 14.31 12.40
C GLU A 196 -21.65 15.44 13.41
N ALA A 197 -20.43 15.78 13.83
CA ALA A 197 -20.18 16.89 14.76
C ALA A 197 -20.33 18.28 14.12
N GLY A 198 -20.30 18.37 12.77
CA GLY A 198 -20.34 19.63 12.05
C GLY A 198 -19.02 20.40 12.04
N VAL A 199 -17.87 19.71 12.27
CA VAL A 199 -16.53 20.29 12.25
C VAL A 199 -15.75 19.83 11.00
N PRO A 200 -14.78 20.62 10.47
CA PRO A 200 -13.93 20.18 9.37
C PRO A 200 -12.86 19.17 9.85
N LEU A 201 -12.44 18.30 8.92
CA LEU A 201 -11.20 17.55 9.02
C LEU A 201 -10.11 18.31 8.26
N VAL A 202 -9.02 18.67 8.94
CA VAL A 202 -7.83 19.27 8.34
C VAL A 202 -6.77 18.18 8.19
N VAL A 203 -6.46 17.79 6.96
CA VAL A 203 -5.44 16.78 6.67
C VAL A 203 -4.10 17.48 6.43
N LEU A 204 -3.10 17.16 7.25
CA LEU A 204 -1.70 17.47 6.96
C LEU A 204 -1.18 16.35 6.07
N ASP A 205 -1.08 16.65 4.77
CA ASP A 205 -0.91 15.58 3.79
C ASP A 205 0.46 14.91 3.88
N ARG A 206 0.48 13.62 3.55
CA ARG A 206 1.65 12.75 3.52
C ARG A 206 1.75 12.07 2.15
N PRO A 207 2.97 11.79 1.65
CA PRO A 207 3.12 11.10 0.37
C PRO A 207 2.52 9.69 0.43
N CYS A 208 1.97 9.23 -0.69
CA CYS A 208 1.72 7.80 -0.87
C CYS A 208 3.06 7.07 -1.05
N PRO A 209 3.46 6.15 -0.15
CA PRO A 209 4.81 5.58 -0.20
C PRO A 209 5.05 4.71 -1.43
N LEU A 210 3.98 4.21 -2.06
CA LEU A 210 4.03 3.33 -3.23
C LEU A 210 3.82 4.06 -4.56
N GLY A 211 3.77 5.40 -4.55
CA GLY A 211 3.40 6.21 -5.73
C GLY A 211 1.92 6.07 -6.11
N THR A 212 1.55 6.61 -7.27
CA THR A 212 0.15 6.72 -7.71
C THR A 212 -0.39 5.50 -8.46
N ARG A 213 0.39 4.42 -8.60
CA ARG A 213 -0.09 3.22 -9.29
C ARG A 213 -1.28 2.61 -8.56
N ILE A 214 -2.37 2.40 -9.27
CA ILE A 214 -3.60 1.77 -8.79
C ILE A 214 -3.60 0.32 -9.25
N SER A 215 -3.88 -0.63 -8.35
CA SER A 215 -4.01 -2.05 -8.71
C SER A 215 -4.85 -2.84 -7.71
N GLY A 216 -5.46 -3.92 -8.18
CA GLY A 216 -6.33 -4.81 -7.40
C GLY A 216 -7.81 -4.56 -7.60
N PRO A 217 -8.66 -5.45 -7.05
CA PRO A 217 -10.10 -5.38 -7.23
C PRO A 217 -10.74 -4.26 -6.44
N LEU A 218 -11.86 -3.76 -6.96
CA LEU A 218 -12.84 -3.04 -6.17
C LEU A 218 -13.61 -4.04 -5.30
N PRO A 219 -13.93 -3.71 -4.03
CA PRO A 219 -14.79 -4.56 -3.21
C PRO A 219 -16.18 -4.73 -3.81
N ASP A 220 -16.76 -5.96 -3.72
CA ASP A 220 -18.13 -6.27 -4.17
C ASP A 220 -19.18 -5.48 -3.41
N ALA A 221 -18.94 -5.21 -2.13
CA ALA A 221 -19.82 -4.46 -1.25
C ALA A 221 -19.01 -3.78 -0.14
N LEU A 222 -19.57 -2.73 0.45
CA LEU A 222 -18.99 -2.12 1.65
C LEU A 222 -18.93 -3.18 2.76
N SER A 223 -17.74 -3.39 3.30
CA SER A 223 -17.50 -4.30 4.39
C SER A 223 -17.53 -3.55 5.72
N ASP A 224 -18.12 -4.15 6.77
CA ASP A 224 -17.97 -3.66 8.14
C ASP A 224 -16.60 -4.02 8.73
N SER A 225 -15.78 -4.75 7.99
CA SER A 225 -14.41 -5.06 8.37
C SER A 225 -13.55 -3.81 8.41
N PHE A 226 -12.69 -3.72 9.42
CA PHE A 226 -11.74 -2.61 9.55
C PHE A 226 -10.62 -2.66 8.51
N VAL A 227 -10.38 -3.82 7.88
CA VAL A 227 -9.40 -4.01 6.80
C VAL A 227 -10.00 -3.85 5.38
N GLY A 228 -11.31 -3.60 5.25
CA GLY A 228 -11.99 -3.50 3.96
C GLY A 228 -13.09 -2.45 3.94
N LYS A 229 -12.97 -1.39 4.74
CA LYS A 229 -14.01 -0.36 4.93
C LYS A 229 -14.29 0.46 3.68
N LEU A 230 -13.25 0.77 2.89
CA LEU A 230 -13.37 1.65 1.72
C LEU A 230 -13.54 0.85 0.42
N PRO A 231 -14.41 1.29 -0.50
CA PRO A 231 -14.57 0.69 -1.82
C PRO A 231 -13.48 1.19 -2.79
N VAL A 232 -12.21 0.99 -2.41
CA VAL A 232 -11.04 1.35 -3.22
C VAL A 232 -10.25 0.08 -3.58
N PRO A 233 -9.44 0.06 -4.65
CA PRO A 233 -8.53 -1.06 -4.95
C PRO A 233 -7.53 -1.32 -3.83
N ILE A 234 -6.86 -2.47 -3.85
CA ILE A 234 -5.86 -2.83 -2.84
C ILE A 234 -4.74 -1.78 -2.79
N ARG A 235 -4.14 -1.43 -3.93
CA ARG A 235 -3.32 -0.22 -4.08
C ARG A 235 -4.20 0.87 -4.67
N TYR A 236 -4.49 1.90 -3.89
CA TYR A 236 -5.42 2.95 -4.32
C TYR A 236 -4.72 4.19 -4.87
N GLY A 237 -3.39 4.33 -4.69
CA GLY A 237 -2.56 5.33 -5.36
C GLY A 237 -2.95 6.79 -5.07
N LEU A 238 -3.41 7.10 -3.88
CA LEU A 238 -3.77 8.46 -3.42
C LEU A 238 -2.99 8.80 -2.15
N THR A 239 -2.72 10.09 -1.95
CA THR A 239 -2.30 10.59 -0.64
C THR A 239 -3.46 10.57 0.35
N PRO A 240 -3.23 10.64 1.67
CA PRO A 240 -4.31 10.80 2.66
C PRO A 240 -5.21 11.99 2.38
N GLY A 241 -4.67 13.13 1.91
CA GLY A 241 -5.44 14.31 1.55
C GLY A 241 -6.34 14.09 0.34
N GLU A 242 -5.82 13.47 -0.72
CA GLU A 242 -6.60 13.10 -1.90
C GLU A 242 -7.69 12.07 -1.56
N LEU A 243 -7.35 11.06 -0.74
CA LEU A 243 -8.30 10.04 -0.27
C LEU A 243 -9.41 10.67 0.58
N ALA A 244 -9.08 11.61 1.48
CA ALA A 244 -10.07 12.31 2.28
C ALA A 244 -11.06 13.14 1.42
N ARG A 245 -10.55 13.80 0.37
CA ARG A 245 -11.40 14.53 -0.59
C ARG A 245 -12.33 13.59 -1.35
N TRP A 246 -11.79 12.45 -1.81
CA TRP A 246 -12.59 11.45 -2.50
C TRP A 246 -13.68 10.85 -1.57
N ILE A 247 -13.33 10.52 -0.31
CA ILE A 247 -14.31 10.05 0.68
C ILE A 247 -15.41 11.09 0.90
N ALA A 248 -15.05 12.36 1.03
CA ALA A 248 -16.02 13.45 1.25
C ALA A 248 -16.97 13.63 0.06
N GLY A 249 -16.44 13.53 -1.17
CA GLY A 249 -17.23 13.69 -2.39
C GLY A 249 -18.15 12.50 -2.68
N GLU A 250 -17.60 11.29 -2.60
CA GLU A 250 -18.28 10.08 -3.06
C GLU A 250 -19.06 9.34 -1.95
N LEU A 251 -18.54 9.33 -0.72
CA LEU A 251 -19.09 8.48 0.34
C LEU A 251 -19.75 9.26 1.46
N LEU A 252 -19.30 10.48 1.75
CA LEU A 252 -19.76 11.28 2.88
C LEU A 252 -20.19 12.70 2.44
N PRO A 253 -21.21 12.85 1.58
CA PRO A 253 -21.66 14.17 1.14
C PRO A 253 -21.94 15.09 2.33
N GLY A 254 -21.42 16.34 2.24
CA GLY A 254 -21.50 17.34 3.31
C GLY A 254 -20.38 17.28 4.34
N ALA A 255 -19.49 16.29 4.30
CA ALA A 255 -18.25 16.34 5.08
C ALA A 255 -17.34 17.47 4.55
N ARG A 256 -16.68 18.19 5.46
CA ARG A 256 -15.77 19.28 5.13
C ARG A 256 -14.33 18.81 5.31
N VAL A 257 -13.55 18.92 4.24
CA VAL A 257 -12.12 18.57 4.22
C VAL A 257 -11.31 19.79 3.81
N GLU A 258 -10.33 20.13 4.61
CA GLU A 258 -9.27 21.08 4.31
C GLU A 258 -7.96 20.27 4.19
N VAL A 259 -7.12 20.56 3.20
CA VAL A 259 -5.84 19.85 3.03
C VAL A 259 -4.70 20.86 3.05
N VAL A 260 -3.76 20.67 3.96
CA VAL A 260 -2.45 21.32 3.90
C VAL A 260 -1.59 20.41 3.06
N GLY A 261 -1.36 20.79 1.81
CA GLY A 261 -0.74 19.94 0.78
C GLY A 261 0.75 19.78 0.95
N LEU A 262 1.30 18.85 0.15
CA LEU A 262 2.73 18.62 -0.02
C LEU A 262 3.33 19.70 -0.93
N GLU A 263 4.60 20.03 -0.73
CA GLU A 263 5.40 20.80 -1.67
C GLU A 263 6.51 19.93 -2.27
N GLY A 264 6.84 20.14 -3.55
CA GLY A 264 7.90 19.39 -4.24
C GLY A 264 7.63 17.88 -4.35
N TYR A 265 6.39 17.45 -4.28
CA TYR A 265 5.99 16.05 -4.36
C TYR A 265 5.82 15.61 -5.82
N ALA A 266 6.50 14.53 -6.19
CA ALA A 266 6.35 13.84 -7.48
C ALA A 266 5.46 12.60 -7.27
N PRO A 267 4.17 12.64 -7.64
CA PRO A 267 3.18 11.64 -7.22
C PRO A 267 3.45 10.23 -7.80
N GLU A 268 4.10 10.13 -8.95
CA GLU A 268 4.45 8.85 -9.58
C GLU A 268 5.63 8.14 -8.91
N LYS A 269 6.44 8.85 -8.11
CA LYS A 269 7.62 8.31 -7.44
C LYS A 269 7.27 7.66 -6.10
N CYS A 270 7.96 6.59 -5.77
CA CYS A 270 7.94 6.03 -4.42
C CYS A 270 8.59 6.99 -3.41
N LEU A 271 8.34 6.75 -2.13
CA LEU A 271 8.77 7.66 -1.05
C LEU A 271 10.25 8.04 -1.10
N ASP A 272 11.15 7.07 -1.25
CA ASP A 272 12.61 7.26 -1.27
C ASP A 272 13.15 7.86 -2.57
N GLU A 273 12.31 7.95 -3.60
CA GLU A 273 12.62 8.59 -4.89
C GLU A 273 12.24 10.08 -4.92
N GLN A 274 11.57 10.58 -3.88
CA GLN A 274 11.20 11.99 -3.75
C GLN A 274 12.44 12.87 -3.60
N ALA A 275 12.38 14.08 -4.10
CA ALA A 275 13.48 15.05 -3.97
C ALA A 275 13.78 15.35 -2.48
N GLY A 276 15.04 15.17 -2.08
CA GLY A 276 15.45 15.29 -0.69
C GLY A 276 15.27 14.04 0.17
N GLY A 277 14.73 12.95 -0.41
CA GLY A 277 14.71 11.61 0.17
C GLY A 277 14.08 11.52 1.56
N PRO A 278 12.75 11.70 1.72
CA PRO A 278 12.14 11.52 3.04
C PRO A 278 12.39 10.10 3.56
N VAL A 279 12.77 9.99 4.81
CA VAL A 279 13.10 8.73 5.45
C VAL A 279 11.80 7.99 5.79
N TRP A 280 11.73 6.69 5.46
CA TRP A 280 10.66 5.83 5.93
C TRP A 280 10.56 5.85 7.45
N ARG A 281 9.39 6.19 7.97
CA ARG A 281 9.07 6.09 9.39
C ARG A 281 8.03 4.99 9.56
N PRO A 282 8.34 3.92 10.29
CA PRO A 282 7.42 2.79 10.45
C PRO A 282 6.05 3.22 11.02
N PRO A 283 4.95 3.08 10.25
CA PRO A 283 3.62 3.40 10.78
C PRO A 283 3.05 2.24 11.63
N SER A 284 3.74 1.11 11.63
CA SER A 284 3.35 -0.14 12.27
C SER A 284 4.59 -0.94 12.67
N PRO A 285 4.56 -1.71 13.77
CA PRO A 285 5.69 -2.52 14.22
C PRO A 285 6.09 -3.63 13.25
N ASN A 286 5.25 -3.94 12.25
CA ASN A 286 5.54 -4.94 11.22
C ASN A 286 5.84 -4.34 9.82
N LEU A 287 5.75 -3.03 9.64
CA LEU A 287 6.20 -2.34 8.42
C LEU A 287 7.43 -1.49 8.75
N THR A 288 8.51 -2.16 9.13
CA THR A 288 9.72 -1.54 9.65
C THR A 288 10.57 -0.87 8.58
N ARG A 289 10.43 -1.31 7.32
CA ARG A 289 11.21 -0.83 6.18
C ARG A 289 10.30 -0.58 4.97
N LEU A 290 10.74 0.31 4.08
CA LEU A 290 10.03 0.62 2.83
C LEU A 290 9.99 -0.60 1.89
N GLU A 291 11.04 -1.42 1.88
CA GLU A 291 11.09 -2.68 1.11
C GLU A 291 9.91 -3.60 1.46
N GLY A 292 9.62 -3.73 2.76
CA GLY A 292 8.43 -4.46 3.22
C GLY A 292 7.13 -3.82 2.72
N ALA A 293 7.02 -2.48 2.76
CA ALA A 293 5.83 -1.78 2.27
C ALA A 293 5.61 -1.95 0.75
N LEU A 294 6.68 -2.03 -0.05
CA LEU A 294 6.59 -2.25 -1.51
C LEU A 294 5.97 -3.60 -1.86
N VAL A 295 6.23 -4.64 -1.07
CA VAL A 295 5.72 -6.01 -1.32
C VAL A 295 4.48 -6.34 -0.49
N TYR A 296 4.17 -5.53 0.54
CA TYR A 296 3.03 -5.72 1.44
C TYR A 296 1.67 -5.90 0.73
N PRO A 297 1.34 -5.17 -0.36
CA PRO A 297 0.07 -5.36 -1.06
C PRO A 297 -0.19 -6.81 -1.51
N GLY A 298 0.88 -7.53 -1.86
CA GLY A 298 0.82 -8.94 -2.28
C GLY A 298 1.05 -9.92 -1.14
N ILE A 299 2.15 -9.77 -0.40
CA ILE A 299 2.51 -10.69 0.69
C ILE A 299 1.48 -10.63 1.83
N GLY A 300 0.91 -9.46 2.12
CA GLY A 300 -0.14 -9.31 3.11
C GLY A 300 -1.37 -10.19 2.84
N LEU A 301 -1.68 -10.45 1.58
CA LEU A 301 -2.80 -11.32 1.21
C LEU A 301 -2.61 -12.80 1.59
N PHE A 302 -1.41 -13.20 2.03
CA PHE A 302 -1.18 -14.54 2.60
C PHE A 302 -1.46 -14.63 4.10
N GLU A 303 -1.75 -13.53 4.79
CA GLU A 303 -2.12 -13.57 6.21
C GLU A 303 -3.34 -14.46 6.52
N PRO A 304 -4.36 -14.55 5.65
CA PRO A 304 -5.46 -15.50 5.85
C PRO A 304 -5.08 -16.97 5.67
N ALA A 305 -3.92 -17.27 5.07
CA ALA A 305 -3.46 -18.65 4.86
C ALA A 305 -2.61 -19.15 6.03
N ASN A 306 -2.41 -20.47 6.15
CA ASN A 306 -1.49 -21.07 7.11
C ASN A 306 -0.01 -20.93 6.68
N LEU A 307 0.38 -19.67 6.37
CA LEU A 307 1.72 -19.24 5.98
C LEU A 307 2.24 -18.18 6.95
N SER A 308 3.52 -18.13 7.22
CA SER A 308 4.17 -16.98 7.84
C SER A 308 4.45 -15.95 6.76
N VAL A 309 4.11 -14.70 7.00
CA VAL A 309 4.46 -13.54 6.17
C VAL A 309 5.69 -12.80 6.71
N GLY A 310 6.55 -13.50 7.42
CA GLY A 310 7.78 -12.94 7.99
C GLY A 310 7.60 -12.15 9.30
N ARG A 311 6.40 -12.07 9.87
CA ARG A 311 6.19 -11.45 11.19
C ARG A 311 7.05 -12.14 12.25
N GLY A 312 7.66 -11.38 13.14
CA GLY A 312 8.60 -11.90 14.14
C GLY A 312 9.98 -12.25 13.58
N THR A 313 10.33 -11.76 12.39
CA THR A 313 11.67 -11.77 11.81
C THR A 313 12.19 -10.35 11.59
N ASP A 314 13.40 -10.21 11.08
CA ASP A 314 14.03 -8.95 10.67
C ASP A 314 13.46 -8.35 9.37
N ALA A 315 12.67 -9.14 8.60
CA ALA A 315 12.10 -8.75 7.31
C ALA A 315 10.61 -9.13 7.19
N PRO A 316 9.73 -8.56 8.04
CA PRO A 316 8.29 -8.81 7.95
C PRO A 316 7.76 -8.28 6.62
N PHE A 317 6.87 -9.08 6.00
CA PHE A 317 6.28 -8.89 4.68
C PHE A 317 7.25 -8.97 3.49
N GLU A 318 8.55 -9.11 3.70
CA GLU A 318 9.50 -9.32 2.61
C GLU A 318 9.71 -10.80 2.28
N ARG A 319 9.13 -11.70 3.10
CA ARG A 319 9.20 -13.15 2.91
C ARG A 319 7.90 -13.84 3.26
N VAL A 320 7.68 -14.98 2.62
CA VAL A 320 6.56 -15.88 2.94
C VAL A 320 7.10 -17.30 3.07
N GLY A 321 6.59 -18.07 4.04
CA GLY A 321 7.07 -19.42 4.23
C GLY A 321 6.24 -20.26 5.20
N ALA A 322 6.55 -21.56 5.23
CA ALA A 322 6.00 -22.51 6.16
C ALA A 322 6.93 -23.73 6.30
N PRO A 323 6.80 -24.56 7.35
CA PRO A 323 7.59 -25.80 7.46
C PRO A 323 7.35 -26.81 6.33
N TRP A 324 6.23 -26.69 5.63
CA TRP A 324 5.78 -27.62 4.58
C TRP A 324 5.91 -27.05 3.16
N LEU A 325 6.34 -25.79 2.98
CA LEU A 325 6.35 -25.13 1.68
C LEU A 325 7.44 -25.67 0.76
N ASP A 326 7.09 -25.94 -0.49
CA ASP A 326 8.02 -26.13 -1.60
C ASP A 326 8.53 -24.75 -2.06
N ALA A 327 9.52 -24.24 -1.34
CA ALA A 327 10.02 -22.88 -1.55
C ALA A 327 10.73 -22.71 -2.90
N GLU A 328 11.47 -23.75 -3.36
CA GLU A 328 12.11 -23.76 -4.66
C GLU A 328 11.09 -23.69 -5.80
N GLY A 329 10.04 -24.51 -5.71
CA GLY A 329 8.95 -24.48 -6.68
C GLY A 329 8.25 -23.13 -6.74
N LEU A 330 7.97 -22.52 -5.58
CA LEU A 330 7.33 -21.20 -5.51
C LEU A 330 8.23 -20.11 -6.06
N ALA A 331 9.53 -20.10 -5.74
CA ALA A 331 10.47 -19.11 -6.25
C ALA A 331 10.56 -19.14 -7.78
N LEU A 332 10.72 -20.33 -8.37
CA LEU A 332 10.73 -20.53 -9.83
C LEU A 332 9.40 -20.12 -10.48
N TYR A 333 8.28 -20.37 -9.80
CA TYR A 333 6.97 -19.99 -10.31
C TYR A 333 6.78 -18.47 -10.32
N TRP A 334 7.22 -17.78 -9.26
CA TRP A 334 7.21 -16.32 -9.21
C TRP A 334 8.20 -15.69 -10.21
N GLU A 335 9.41 -16.28 -10.38
CA GLU A 335 10.35 -15.79 -11.37
C GLU A 335 9.77 -15.83 -12.79
N ALA A 336 8.98 -16.85 -13.11
CA ALA A 336 8.33 -16.99 -14.42
C ALA A 336 7.13 -16.02 -14.61
N HIS A 337 6.45 -15.61 -13.56
CA HIS A 337 5.16 -14.90 -13.66
C HIS A 337 5.12 -13.50 -13.04
N CYS A 338 6.07 -13.16 -12.20
CA CYS A 338 6.10 -11.90 -11.44
C CYS A 338 7.41 -11.14 -11.74
N PRO A 339 7.52 -10.40 -12.84
CA PRO A 339 8.74 -9.67 -13.20
C PRO A 339 9.02 -8.49 -12.24
N GLY A 340 10.27 -8.01 -12.23
CA GLY A 340 10.69 -6.83 -11.48
C GLY A 340 11.17 -7.11 -10.05
N ALA A 341 11.36 -8.37 -9.68
CA ALA A 341 11.93 -8.76 -8.40
C ALA A 341 12.82 -10.01 -8.51
N VAL A 342 13.62 -10.25 -7.49
CA VAL A 342 14.41 -11.47 -7.27
C VAL A 342 13.74 -12.29 -6.17
N TYR A 343 13.66 -13.60 -6.35
CA TYR A 343 12.98 -14.55 -5.46
C TYR A 343 13.99 -15.52 -4.88
N ALA A 344 14.50 -15.22 -3.68
CA ALA A 344 15.52 -16.03 -3.03
C ALA A 344 14.87 -17.06 -2.09
N VAL A 345 15.23 -18.34 -2.26
CA VAL A 345 14.86 -19.37 -1.27
C VAL A 345 15.57 -19.07 0.04
N THR A 346 14.83 -19.05 1.14
CA THR A 346 15.33 -18.71 2.47
C THR A 346 14.81 -19.64 3.54
N GLU A 347 15.53 -19.75 4.64
CA GLU A 347 15.07 -20.39 5.88
C GLU A 347 15.02 -19.37 7.00
N PHE A 348 13.93 -19.34 7.75
CA PHE A 348 13.77 -18.42 8.85
C PHE A 348 12.92 -19.04 9.97
N THR A 349 13.10 -18.50 11.17
CA THR A 349 12.31 -18.90 12.35
C THR A 349 11.66 -17.66 12.93
N PRO A 350 10.32 -17.50 12.87
CA PRO A 350 9.65 -16.39 13.51
C PRO A 350 9.85 -16.40 15.04
N HIS A 351 10.22 -15.26 15.63
CA HIS A 351 10.33 -15.09 17.07
C HIS A 351 9.14 -14.28 17.58
N SER A 352 8.28 -14.89 18.40
CA SER A 352 7.09 -14.25 18.98
C SER A 352 6.27 -13.43 17.97
N PRO A 353 5.92 -14.00 16.80
CA PRO A 353 5.16 -13.27 15.79
C PRO A 353 3.80 -12.83 16.35
N SER A 354 3.36 -11.61 15.98
CA SER A 354 2.12 -11.03 16.51
C SER A 354 0.85 -11.82 16.15
N ASP A 355 0.89 -12.61 15.07
CA ASP A 355 -0.17 -13.51 14.62
C ASP A 355 -0.03 -14.94 15.16
N GLY A 356 1.01 -15.22 15.96
CA GLY A 356 1.31 -16.54 16.54
C GLY A 356 1.79 -17.59 15.52
N ARG A 357 1.95 -17.23 14.25
CA ARG A 357 2.26 -18.19 13.17
C ARG A 357 3.69 -18.69 13.23
N TYR A 358 3.84 -20.01 13.41
CA TYR A 358 5.12 -20.71 13.43
C TYR A 358 6.17 -20.14 14.39
N GLY A 359 5.76 -19.50 15.47
CA GLY A 359 6.68 -19.00 16.50
C GLY A 359 7.62 -20.11 17.00
N GLY A 360 8.94 -19.90 16.89
CA GLY A 360 9.97 -20.86 17.26
C GLY A 360 10.11 -22.08 16.31
N LYS A 361 9.42 -22.12 15.16
CA LYS A 361 9.51 -23.21 14.18
C LYS A 361 10.23 -22.74 12.94
N ALA A 362 11.17 -23.55 12.45
CA ALA A 362 11.84 -23.29 11.19
C ALA A 362 10.84 -23.39 10.03
N CYS A 363 10.85 -22.36 9.18
CA CYS A 363 10.08 -22.26 7.95
C CYS A 363 11.05 -22.21 6.78
N ARG A 364 10.72 -22.91 5.69
CA ARG A 364 11.30 -22.66 4.38
C ARG A 364 10.40 -21.70 3.64
N GLY A 365 10.97 -20.79 2.89
CA GLY A 365 10.20 -19.75 2.24
C GLY A 365 10.93 -19.06 1.11
N VAL A 366 10.29 -18.03 0.59
CA VAL A 366 10.84 -17.18 -0.47
C VAL A 366 10.89 -15.75 0.05
N GLU A 367 12.06 -15.14 -0.05
CA GLU A 367 12.30 -13.72 0.18
C GLU A 367 12.21 -12.98 -1.15
N VAL A 368 11.54 -11.84 -1.13
CA VAL A 368 11.26 -11.02 -2.32
C VAL A 368 12.05 -9.73 -2.24
N THR A 369 12.92 -9.49 -3.21
CA THR A 369 13.66 -8.22 -3.35
C THR A 369 13.25 -7.53 -4.64
N VAL A 370 12.60 -6.38 -4.54
CA VAL A 370 12.18 -5.58 -5.70
C VAL A 370 13.41 -4.96 -6.36
N THR A 371 13.58 -5.19 -7.67
CA THR A 371 14.72 -4.70 -8.46
C THR A 371 14.32 -3.70 -9.53
N ASP A 372 13.07 -3.73 -9.98
CA ASP A 372 12.50 -2.76 -10.92
C ASP A 372 11.05 -2.44 -10.52
N ARG A 373 10.85 -1.30 -9.88
CA ARG A 373 9.55 -0.84 -9.38
C ARG A 373 8.55 -0.53 -10.49
N ASN A 374 9.03 -0.20 -11.69
CA ASN A 374 8.16 0.11 -12.83
C ASN A 374 7.48 -1.14 -13.38
N THR A 375 8.20 -2.26 -13.37
CA THR A 375 7.71 -3.55 -13.86
C THR A 375 7.03 -4.36 -12.76
N PHE A 376 7.47 -4.20 -11.51
CA PHE A 376 6.97 -4.98 -10.38
C PHE A 376 5.52 -4.65 -10.02
N ASP A 377 4.67 -5.67 -9.95
CA ASP A 377 3.32 -5.59 -9.38
C ASP A 377 3.19 -6.59 -8.22
N PRO A 378 3.14 -6.11 -6.96
CA PRO A 378 3.08 -6.99 -5.80
C PRO A 378 1.84 -7.90 -5.77
N LEU A 379 0.73 -7.51 -6.40
CA LEU A 379 -0.49 -8.33 -6.41
C LEU A 379 -0.33 -9.63 -7.21
N ARG A 380 0.57 -9.65 -8.19
CA ARG A 380 0.92 -10.87 -8.91
C ARG A 380 1.50 -11.94 -7.97
N LEU A 381 2.20 -11.54 -6.88
CA LEU A 381 2.70 -12.48 -5.88
C LEU A 381 1.55 -13.28 -5.24
N ALA A 382 0.48 -12.57 -4.83
CA ALA A 382 -0.67 -13.24 -4.23
C ALA A 382 -1.40 -14.14 -5.23
N VAL A 383 -1.66 -13.63 -6.45
CA VAL A 383 -2.39 -14.37 -7.48
C VAL A 383 -1.64 -15.63 -7.88
N TYR A 384 -0.38 -15.51 -8.32
CA TYR A 384 0.41 -16.68 -8.73
C TYR A 384 0.86 -17.54 -7.54
N GLY A 385 1.03 -16.95 -6.35
CA GLY A 385 1.31 -17.70 -5.14
C GLY A 385 0.16 -18.61 -4.76
N TYR A 386 -1.07 -18.12 -4.73
CA TYR A 386 -2.24 -18.96 -4.46
C TYR A 386 -2.53 -19.97 -5.57
N ASP A 387 -2.30 -19.61 -6.84
CA ASP A 387 -2.39 -20.55 -7.97
C ASP A 387 -1.42 -21.73 -7.80
N PHE A 388 -0.15 -21.46 -7.49
CA PHE A 388 0.85 -22.49 -7.18
C PHE A 388 0.46 -23.34 -5.96
N LEU A 389 0.07 -22.69 -4.85
CA LEU A 389 -0.23 -23.35 -3.59
C LEU A 389 -1.47 -24.24 -3.69
N ALA A 390 -2.50 -23.81 -4.42
CA ALA A 390 -3.73 -24.57 -4.61
C ALA A 390 -3.49 -25.89 -5.34
N VAL A 391 -2.53 -25.93 -6.27
CA VAL A 391 -2.16 -27.13 -7.01
C VAL A 391 -1.13 -27.96 -6.24
N ARG A 392 -0.04 -27.33 -5.80
CA ARG A 392 1.12 -28.02 -5.22
C ARG A 392 0.90 -28.49 -3.79
N HIS A 393 0.09 -27.76 -3.04
CA HIS A 393 -0.15 -27.98 -1.62
C HIS A 393 -1.64 -28.14 -1.27
N ALA A 394 -2.46 -28.65 -2.19
CA ALA A 394 -3.90 -28.81 -2.04
C ALA A 394 -4.32 -29.52 -0.73
N GLY A 395 -3.51 -30.48 -0.25
CA GLY A 395 -3.79 -31.22 0.99
C GLY A 395 -3.28 -30.56 2.28
N THR A 396 -2.53 -29.45 2.18
CA THR A 396 -1.85 -28.81 3.31
C THR A 396 -2.23 -27.34 3.47
N LEU A 397 -2.52 -26.66 2.36
CA LEU A 397 -2.96 -25.28 2.36
C LEU A 397 -4.30 -25.14 3.07
N VAL A 398 -4.34 -24.29 4.10
CA VAL A 398 -5.56 -23.89 4.81
C VAL A 398 -5.70 -22.39 4.70
N VAL A 399 -6.86 -21.91 4.27
CA VAL A 399 -7.13 -20.47 4.08
C VAL A 399 -8.44 -20.11 4.77
N ASP A 400 -8.39 -19.08 5.61
CA ASP A 400 -9.61 -18.41 6.07
C ASP A 400 -10.20 -17.59 4.92
N ARG A 401 -11.16 -18.19 4.22
CA ARG A 401 -11.82 -17.61 3.04
C ARG A 401 -12.58 -16.32 3.36
N THR A 402 -13.11 -16.21 4.57
CA THR A 402 -13.83 -15.01 5.02
C THR A 402 -12.86 -13.85 5.19
N TYR A 403 -11.75 -14.08 5.88
CA TYR A 403 -10.73 -13.06 6.07
C TYR A 403 -10.03 -12.70 4.75
N LEU A 404 -9.74 -13.69 3.89
CA LEU A 404 -9.18 -13.44 2.55
C LEU A 404 -10.08 -12.52 1.73
N ARG A 405 -11.40 -12.79 1.70
CA ARG A 405 -12.38 -11.94 1.01
C ARG A 405 -12.42 -10.52 1.59
N GLN A 406 -12.33 -10.36 2.91
CA GLN A 406 -12.30 -9.04 3.54
C GLN A 406 -11.05 -8.23 3.13
N MET A 407 -9.89 -8.88 3.07
CA MET A 407 -8.64 -8.25 2.65
C MET A 407 -8.59 -8.01 1.14
N ALA A 408 -8.94 -8.99 0.34
CA ALA A 408 -8.97 -8.88 -1.13
C ALA A 408 -10.08 -7.94 -1.63
N GLY A 409 -11.21 -7.87 -0.92
CA GLY A 409 -12.40 -7.07 -1.26
C GLY A 409 -13.46 -7.86 -2.01
N ASP A 410 -13.10 -8.97 -2.63
CA ASP A 410 -14.00 -9.88 -3.33
C ASP A 410 -13.59 -11.35 -3.12
N ASP A 411 -14.35 -12.30 -3.67
CA ASP A 411 -14.04 -13.74 -3.56
C ASP A 411 -13.18 -14.26 -4.72
N SER A 412 -12.57 -13.39 -5.52
CA SER A 412 -11.83 -13.82 -6.72
C SER A 412 -10.62 -14.70 -6.41
N LEU A 413 -9.82 -14.37 -5.38
CA LEU A 413 -8.74 -15.24 -4.90
C LEU A 413 -9.27 -16.58 -4.39
N GLY A 414 -10.41 -16.56 -3.74
CA GLY A 414 -11.08 -17.76 -3.33
C GLY A 414 -11.47 -18.67 -4.49
N ARG A 415 -12.03 -18.12 -5.54
CA ARG A 415 -12.39 -18.84 -6.77
C ARG A 415 -11.15 -19.36 -7.52
N LEU A 416 -10.04 -18.59 -7.51
CA LEU A 416 -8.76 -19.06 -8.03
C LEU A 416 -8.27 -20.29 -7.27
N ILE A 417 -8.27 -20.26 -5.93
CA ILE A 417 -7.89 -21.40 -5.08
C ILE A 417 -8.78 -22.63 -5.35
N ALA A 418 -10.05 -22.42 -5.68
CA ALA A 418 -10.98 -23.50 -6.02
C ALA A 418 -10.79 -24.01 -7.46
N GLY A 419 -9.94 -23.39 -8.28
CA GLY A 419 -9.76 -23.73 -9.70
C GLY A 419 -10.93 -23.33 -10.60
N GLU A 420 -11.78 -22.38 -10.15
CA GLU A 420 -12.94 -21.91 -10.91
C GLU A 420 -12.59 -20.82 -11.92
N ILE A 421 -11.50 -20.11 -11.70
CA ILE A 421 -10.93 -19.07 -12.58
C ILE A 421 -9.42 -19.22 -12.67
N GLY A 422 -8.83 -18.78 -13.78
CA GLY A 422 -7.38 -18.75 -13.96
C GLY A 422 -6.74 -17.44 -13.48
N ALA A 423 -5.43 -17.49 -13.18
CA ALA A 423 -4.66 -16.34 -12.72
C ALA A 423 -4.71 -15.16 -13.71
N GLY A 424 -4.62 -15.44 -15.03
CA GLY A 424 -4.71 -14.39 -16.07
C GLY A 424 -6.07 -13.70 -16.08
N GLU A 425 -7.17 -14.46 -16.08
CA GLU A 425 -8.54 -13.93 -16.03
C GLU A 425 -8.75 -13.04 -14.79
N LEU A 426 -8.22 -13.48 -13.63
CA LEU A 426 -8.33 -12.73 -12.39
C LEU A 426 -7.59 -11.38 -12.51
N LEU A 427 -6.35 -11.39 -13.01
CA LEU A 427 -5.57 -10.17 -13.18
C LEU A 427 -6.21 -9.20 -14.18
N ASP A 428 -6.79 -9.70 -15.27
CA ASP A 428 -7.49 -8.86 -16.24
C ASP A 428 -8.72 -8.16 -15.62
N ARG A 429 -9.48 -8.87 -14.76
CA ARG A 429 -10.59 -8.28 -14.01
C ARG A 429 -10.12 -7.21 -13.03
N TRP A 430 -9.03 -7.46 -12.29
CA TRP A 430 -8.47 -6.49 -11.36
C TRP A 430 -7.93 -5.24 -12.08
N ALA A 431 -7.35 -5.42 -13.27
CA ALA A 431 -6.91 -4.30 -14.10
C ALA A 431 -8.09 -3.41 -14.52
N ALA A 432 -9.21 -4.02 -14.97
CA ALA A 432 -10.42 -3.27 -15.32
C ALA A 432 -11.03 -2.51 -14.13
N ASP A 433 -10.97 -3.09 -12.91
CA ASP A 433 -11.41 -2.42 -11.68
C ASP A 433 -10.52 -1.22 -11.35
N ALA A 434 -9.21 -1.39 -11.47
CA ALA A 434 -8.23 -0.33 -11.23
C ALA A 434 -8.40 0.84 -12.21
N GLU A 435 -8.65 0.57 -13.50
CA GLU A 435 -8.93 1.59 -14.52
C GLU A 435 -10.21 2.38 -14.21
N ARG A 436 -11.29 1.70 -13.79
CA ARG A 436 -12.53 2.38 -13.39
C ARG A 436 -12.32 3.30 -12.19
N PHE A 437 -11.56 2.83 -11.19
CA PHE A 437 -11.26 3.65 -10.02
C PHE A 437 -10.36 4.84 -10.38
N ALA A 438 -9.33 4.64 -11.21
CA ALA A 438 -8.45 5.69 -11.66
C ALA A 438 -9.22 6.85 -12.31
N ALA A 439 -10.20 6.54 -13.17
CA ALA A 439 -11.06 7.57 -13.77
C ALA A 439 -11.93 8.30 -12.73
N SER A 440 -12.37 7.62 -11.68
CA SER A 440 -13.24 8.21 -10.64
C SER A 440 -12.50 9.13 -9.67
N VAL A 441 -11.20 8.94 -9.47
CA VAL A 441 -10.40 9.72 -8.51
C VAL A 441 -9.76 10.96 -9.11
N GLU A 442 -9.71 11.07 -10.42
CA GLU A 442 -9.07 12.18 -11.13
C GLU A 442 -9.51 13.57 -10.65
N PRO A 443 -10.80 13.85 -10.36
CA PRO A 443 -11.25 15.15 -9.84
C PRO A 443 -10.73 15.48 -8.42
N TYR A 444 -10.23 14.48 -7.71
CA TYR A 444 -9.79 14.61 -6.32
C TYR A 444 -8.27 14.72 -6.18
N ARG A 445 -7.51 14.51 -7.29
CA ARG A 445 -6.07 14.69 -7.32
C ARG A 445 -5.68 16.11 -6.94
N LEU A 446 -4.61 16.23 -6.16
CA LEU A 446 -4.01 17.50 -5.74
C LEU A 446 -2.67 17.75 -6.44
N TYR A 447 -2.01 16.69 -6.83
CA TYR A 447 -0.65 16.73 -7.34
C TYR A 447 -0.63 16.21 -8.78
N PRO A 448 -0.43 17.10 -9.78
CA PRO A 448 -0.29 16.67 -11.17
C PRO A 448 1.02 15.89 -11.34
N PRO A 449 1.07 14.91 -12.27
CA PRO A 449 2.33 14.26 -12.62
C PRO A 449 3.35 15.29 -13.14
N GLU A 450 4.63 14.98 -12.97
CA GLU A 450 5.69 15.82 -13.58
C GLU A 450 5.48 15.85 -15.11
N PRO A 451 5.64 17.02 -15.78
CA PRO A 451 5.41 17.18 -17.22
C PRO A 451 6.42 16.42 -18.09
#